data_cfdf18d05162acee942a159ad1733c87
#
_entry.id   cfdf18d05162acee942a159ad1733c87
#
_cell.length_a   1.000
_cell.length_b   1.000
_cell.length_c   1.000
_cell.angle_alpha   90.00
_cell.angle_beta   90.00
_cell.angle_gamma   90.00
#
_symmetry.space_group_name_H-M   'P 1'
#
loop_
_entity.id
_entity.type
_entity.pdbx_description
1 polymer ?
#
loop_
_entity_poly.entity_id
_entity_poly.type
_entity_poly.pdbx_seq_one_letter_code
_entity_poly.pdbx_strand_id
1 'polypeptide(L)' 'MKALIVGLGSMGKRRIRLLKGIDPSIEIIGVDTWDERRSQVEEMGHKT' A
#
# COMPACT_ATOMS: atom_id res chain seq x y z
N MET A 1 -3.53 -7.64 11.63
CA MET A 1 -4.57 -7.12 10.73
C MET A 1 -3.97 -6.93 9.34
N LYS A 2 -4.74 -7.23 8.33
CA LYS A 2 -4.33 -7.08 6.93
C LYS A 2 -5.25 -6.11 6.23
N ALA A 3 -4.72 -5.31 5.30
CA ALA A 3 -5.51 -4.42 4.47
C ALA A 3 -5.16 -4.62 2.99
N LEU A 4 -6.18 -4.69 2.16
CA LEU A 4 -6.03 -4.76 0.71
C LEU A 4 -6.32 -3.37 0.15
N ILE A 5 -5.34 -2.78 -0.52
CA ILE A 5 -5.46 -1.46 -1.13
C ILE A 5 -5.52 -1.62 -2.64
N VAL A 6 -6.66 -1.30 -3.22
CA VAL A 6 -6.86 -1.35 -4.67
C VAL A 6 -6.62 0.05 -5.24
N GLY A 7 -5.68 0.13 -6.19
CA GLY A 7 -5.26 1.41 -6.75
C GLY A 7 -4.13 2.02 -5.93
N LEU A 8 -2.91 1.99 -6.48
CA LEU A 8 -1.70 2.42 -5.78
C LEU A 8 -1.18 3.79 -6.27
N GLY A 9 -2.07 4.62 -6.79
CA GLY A 9 -1.75 6.01 -7.07
C GLY A 9 -1.61 6.83 -5.80
N SER A 10 -1.63 8.16 -5.90
CA SER A 10 -1.42 9.04 -4.75
C SER A 10 -2.43 8.79 -3.63
N MET A 11 -3.68 8.52 -3.96
CA MET A 11 -4.71 8.21 -2.95
C MET A 11 -4.44 6.89 -2.23
N GLY A 12 -4.04 5.86 -2.97
CA GLY A 12 -3.71 4.56 -2.37
C GLY A 12 -2.52 4.66 -1.43
N LYS A 13 -1.47 5.35 -1.84
CA LYS A 13 -0.29 5.59 -1.01
C LYS A 13 -0.63 6.38 0.24
N ARG A 14 -1.51 7.37 0.13
CA ARG A 14 -1.99 8.13 1.28
C ARG A 14 -2.73 7.24 2.27
N ARG A 15 -3.58 6.35 1.78
CA ARG A 15 -4.31 5.39 2.63
C ARG A 15 -3.36 4.47 3.37
N ILE A 16 -2.32 3.99 2.70
CA ILE A 16 -1.30 3.15 3.32
C ILE A 16 -0.65 3.89 4.49
N ARG A 17 -0.25 5.13 4.30
CA ARG A 17 0.37 5.94 5.35
C ARG A 17 -0.58 6.16 6.53
N LEU A 18 -1.85 6.44 6.26
CA LEU A 18 -2.84 6.63 7.30
C LEU A 18 -3.05 5.35 8.12
N LEU A 19 -3.18 4.21 7.45
CA LEU A 19 -3.35 2.92 8.13
C LEU A 19 -2.15 2.56 8.98
N LYS A 20 -0.94 2.80 8.48
CA LYS A 20 0.29 2.56 9.23
C LYS A 20 0.40 3.49 10.45
N GLY A 21 -0.15 4.69 10.36
CA GLY A 21 -0.21 5.61 11.50
C GLY A 21 -1.16 5.14 12.59
N ILE A 22 -2.26 4.48 12.20
CA ILE A 22 -3.24 3.94 13.15
C ILE A 22 -2.76 2.62 13.75
N ASP A 23 -2.21 1.73 12.92
CA ASP A 23 -1.70 0.42 13.33
C ASP A 23 -0.37 0.15 12.63
N PRO A 24 0.77 0.44 13.28
CA PRO A 24 2.09 0.22 12.66
C PRO A 24 2.38 -1.23 12.30
N SER A 25 1.66 -2.18 12.88
CA SER A 25 1.85 -3.61 12.60
C SER A 25 0.97 -4.13 11.47
N ILE A 26 0.13 -3.27 10.87
CA ILE A 26 -0.78 -3.70 9.80
C ILE A 26 0.00 -4.21 8.58
N GLU A 27 -0.42 -5.34 8.03
CA GLU A 27 0.11 -5.87 6.79
C GLU A 27 -0.67 -5.28 5.62
N ILE A 28 0.04 -4.63 4.70
CA ILE A 28 -0.56 -4.00 3.53
C ILE A 28 -0.28 -4.85 2.30
N ILE A 29 -1.33 -5.12 1.52
CA ILE A 29 -1.22 -5.76 0.22
C ILE A 29 -1.80 -4.78 -0.80
N GLY A 30 -0.97 -4.32 -1.73
CA GLY A 30 -1.38 -3.39 -2.77
C GLY A 30 -1.77 -4.10 -4.04
N VAL A 31 -2.75 -3.58 -4.75
CA VAL A 31 -3.20 -4.11 -6.05
C VAL A 31 -3.28 -2.96 -7.05
N ASP A 32 -2.58 -3.09 -8.16
CA ASP A 32 -2.64 -2.13 -9.25
C ASP A 32 -2.24 -2.83 -10.56
N THR A 33 -2.77 -2.35 -11.68
CA THR A 33 -2.41 -2.85 -13.00
C THR A 33 -1.11 -2.23 -13.53
N TRP A 34 -0.65 -1.14 -12.95
CA TRP A 34 0.57 -0.44 -13.35
C TRP A 34 1.78 -0.94 -12.56
N ASP A 35 2.75 -1.52 -13.27
CA ASP A 35 3.95 -2.08 -12.65
C ASP A 35 4.73 -1.03 -11.86
N GLU A 36 4.81 0.19 -12.39
CA GLU A 36 5.51 1.28 -11.73
C GLU A 36 4.93 1.59 -10.35
N ARG A 37 3.59 1.62 -10.24
CA ARG A 37 2.92 1.87 -8.97
C ARG A 37 3.14 0.74 -7.98
N ARG A 38 3.13 -0.51 -8.45
CA ARG A 38 3.41 -1.66 -7.61
C ARG A 38 4.85 -1.61 -7.11
N SER A 39 5.81 -1.30 -7.98
CA SER A 39 7.21 -1.18 -7.60
C SER A 39 7.42 -0.13 -6.52
N GLN A 40 6.76 1.02 -6.63
CA GLN A 40 6.86 2.07 -5.63
C GLN A 40 6.37 1.62 -4.26
N VAL A 41 5.27 0.87 -4.22
CA VAL A 41 4.71 0.34 -2.97
C VAL A 41 5.59 -0.76 -2.40
N GLU A 42 6.19 -1.60 -3.25
CA GLU A 42 7.14 -2.61 -2.81
C GLU A 42 8.39 -1.98 -2.19
N GLU A 43 8.87 -0.86 -2.73
CA GLU A 43 9.98 -0.11 -2.15
C GLU A 43 9.63 0.45 -0.76
N MET A 44 8.37 0.70 -0.49
CA MET A 44 7.88 1.10 0.82
C MET A 44 7.83 -0.07 1.82
N GLY A 45 8.12 -1.29 1.36
CA GLY A 45 8.13 -2.47 2.21
C GLY A 45 6.82 -3.25 2.24
N HIS A 46 5.91 -2.99 1.31
CA HIS A 46 4.62 -3.68 1.26
C HIS A 46 4.57 -4.71 0.14
N LYS A 47 3.64 -5.66 0.26
CA LYS A 47 3.40 -6.66 -0.77
C LYS A 47 2.45 -6.13 -1.84
N THR A 48 2.61 -6.56 -3.04
CA THR A 48 1.72 -6.31 -4.16
C THR A 48 1.49 -7.62 -4.94
#